data_6f7a04ad616c41fefe9bacf659691ee7
#
_entry.id   6f7a04ad616c41fefe9bacf659691ee7
#
_cell.length_a   1.000
_cell.length_b   1.000
_cell.length_c   1.000
_cell.angle_alpha   90.00
_cell.angle_beta   90.00
_cell.angle_gamma   90.00
#
_symmetry.space_group_name_H-M   'P 1'
#
loop_
_entity.id
_entity.type
_entity.pdbx_description
1 polymer ?
#
loop_
_entity_poly.entity_id
_entity_poly.type
_entity_poly.pdbx_seq_one_letter_code
_entity_poly.pdbx_strand_id
1 'polypeptide(L)'
;SQLDSVCITFDKMDKIGAEGVIGELTDKGFDGGAIAKFGEVIAKPLTVESVKDVCGEESAESIETIINAVEKLSDGAYKIKFDISLVRGQGYYTGTVFEIVSDKFKGSIAGGGRYDNLIGKFTGENIPAVGFSIGFERIFSLLTEAGYTIPDTKKRIALLHDNADVVNAIEEAEKLRKDYDVVIYGKPKKLSKFLDKIQAKGYFGFCFLGEEIRELKK
;
A
#
# COMPACT_ATOMS: atom_id res chain seq x y z
N SER A 1 21.62 5.75 -11.34
CA SER A 1 21.50 5.19 -12.70
C SER A 1 20.74 6.16 -13.62
N GLN A 2 20.75 5.92 -14.94
CA GLN A 2 19.94 6.72 -15.88
C GLN A 2 18.44 6.61 -15.51
N LEU A 3 17.99 5.43 -15.14
CA LEU A 3 16.60 5.19 -14.69
C LEU A 3 16.22 6.07 -13.49
N ASP A 4 17.07 6.16 -12.48
CA ASP A 4 16.78 7.02 -11.30
C ASP A 4 16.61 8.49 -11.72
N SER A 5 17.45 8.96 -12.65
CA SER A 5 17.35 10.34 -13.16
C SER A 5 16.05 10.60 -13.92
N VAL A 6 15.58 9.63 -14.72
CA VAL A 6 14.28 9.71 -15.41
C VAL A 6 13.15 9.71 -14.36
N CYS A 7 13.17 8.79 -13.41
CA CYS A 7 12.18 8.71 -12.35
C CYS A 7 12.08 10.01 -11.55
N ILE A 8 13.21 10.58 -11.11
CA ILE A 8 13.25 11.85 -10.37
C ILE A 8 12.71 13.03 -11.20
N THR A 9 12.95 13.02 -12.52
CA THR A 9 12.44 14.08 -13.40
C THR A 9 10.93 13.89 -13.62
N PHE A 10 10.48 12.67 -13.80
CA PHE A 10 9.07 12.33 -14.00
C PHE A 10 8.22 12.62 -12.76
N ASP A 11 8.74 12.42 -11.54
CA ASP A 11 8.08 12.80 -10.27
C ASP A 11 7.71 14.29 -10.19
N LYS A 12 8.29 15.12 -11.06
CA LYS A 12 7.96 16.55 -11.14
C LYS A 12 6.80 16.84 -12.11
N MET A 13 6.25 15.83 -12.77
CA MET A 13 5.24 15.95 -13.82
C MET A 13 4.08 16.88 -13.43
N ASP A 14 3.57 16.73 -12.20
CA ASP A 14 2.49 17.58 -11.67
C ASP A 14 2.86 19.06 -11.53
N LYS A 15 4.16 19.37 -11.43
CA LYS A 15 4.67 20.74 -11.22
C LYS A 15 5.09 21.42 -12.49
N ILE A 16 5.75 20.69 -13.39
CA ILE A 16 6.38 21.24 -14.61
C ILE A 16 5.70 20.80 -15.91
N GLY A 17 4.74 19.88 -15.83
CA GLY A 17 4.05 19.32 -16.99
C GLY A 17 4.92 18.43 -17.85
N ALA A 18 4.32 17.81 -18.88
CA ALA A 18 5.02 16.93 -19.81
C ALA A 18 6.18 17.65 -20.57
N GLU A 19 5.93 18.88 -21.02
CA GLU A 19 6.94 19.68 -21.71
C GLU A 19 8.17 19.97 -20.84
N GLY A 20 7.94 20.30 -19.55
CA GLY A 20 9.02 20.54 -18.60
C GLY A 20 9.84 19.27 -18.31
N VAL A 21 9.17 18.11 -18.22
CA VAL A 21 9.85 16.81 -18.06
C VAL A 21 10.74 16.51 -19.26
N ILE A 22 10.21 16.67 -20.47
CA ILE A 22 10.96 16.46 -21.72
C ILE A 22 12.15 17.43 -21.81
N GLY A 23 11.95 18.71 -21.51
CA GLY A 23 13.01 19.72 -21.48
C GLY A 23 14.14 19.33 -20.51
N GLU A 24 13.81 18.98 -19.27
CA GLU A 24 14.80 18.60 -18.25
C GLU A 24 15.57 17.32 -18.64
N LEU A 25 14.91 16.33 -19.28
CA LEU A 25 15.59 15.12 -19.77
C LEU A 25 16.52 15.44 -20.94
N THR A 26 16.12 16.37 -21.81
CA THR A 26 16.97 16.85 -22.90
C THR A 26 18.24 17.55 -22.39
N ASP A 27 18.07 18.45 -21.43
CA ASP A 27 19.18 19.17 -20.79
C ASP A 27 20.15 18.22 -20.07
N LYS A 28 19.67 17.11 -19.57
CA LYS A 28 20.47 16.03 -18.97
C LYS A 28 21.19 15.14 -19.98
N GLY A 29 20.99 15.37 -21.28
CA GLY A 29 21.67 14.67 -22.34
C GLY A 29 21.18 13.25 -22.62
N PHE A 30 19.90 12.94 -22.32
CA PHE A 30 19.31 11.68 -22.72
C PHE A 30 19.13 11.57 -24.23
N ASP A 31 19.07 10.33 -24.75
CA ASP A 31 18.88 10.06 -26.18
C ASP A 31 17.56 10.66 -26.67
N GLY A 32 17.65 11.46 -27.75
CA GLY A 32 16.51 12.18 -28.31
C GLY A 32 15.40 11.27 -28.84
N GLY A 33 15.73 10.08 -29.33
CA GLY A 33 14.76 9.10 -29.81
C GLY A 33 14.00 8.46 -28.63
N ALA A 34 14.70 8.19 -27.52
CA ALA A 34 14.07 7.70 -26.29
C ALA A 34 13.18 8.76 -25.66
N ILE A 35 13.63 10.02 -25.63
CA ILE A 35 12.83 11.16 -25.12
C ILE A 35 11.56 11.35 -25.96
N ALA A 36 11.64 11.27 -27.29
CA ALA A 36 10.45 11.41 -28.14
C ALA A 36 9.42 10.33 -27.87
N LYS A 37 9.82 9.05 -27.78
CA LYS A 37 8.93 7.94 -27.44
C LYS A 37 8.30 8.11 -26.04
N PHE A 38 9.10 8.52 -25.07
CA PHE A 38 8.61 8.80 -23.72
C PHE A 38 7.60 9.96 -23.72
N GLY A 39 7.87 11.01 -24.48
CA GLY A 39 6.98 12.15 -24.69
C GLY A 39 5.63 11.73 -25.27
N GLU A 40 5.60 10.83 -26.27
CA GLU A 40 4.36 10.28 -26.81
C GLU A 40 3.51 9.53 -25.77
N VAL A 41 4.16 8.85 -24.84
CA VAL A 41 3.46 8.14 -23.74
C VAL A 41 2.87 9.12 -22.74
N ILE A 42 3.68 10.06 -22.25
CA ILE A 42 3.22 10.99 -21.18
C ILE A 42 2.29 12.11 -21.68
N ALA A 43 2.21 12.33 -22.97
CA ALA A 43 1.25 13.28 -23.58
C ALA A 43 -0.19 12.74 -23.63
N LYS A 44 -0.38 11.43 -23.45
CA LYS A 44 -1.69 10.78 -23.43
C LYS A 44 -2.25 10.75 -22.02
N PRO A 45 -3.60 10.61 -21.83
CA PRO A 45 -4.16 10.31 -20.55
C PRO A 45 -3.55 9.02 -19.96
N LEU A 46 -2.90 9.13 -18.81
CA LEU A 46 -2.24 8.00 -18.17
C LEU A 46 -3.26 7.30 -17.26
N THR A 47 -3.86 6.24 -17.78
CA THR A 47 -4.90 5.42 -17.12
C THR A 47 -4.37 4.01 -16.87
N VAL A 48 -5.10 3.18 -16.13
CA VAL A 48 -4.75 1.76 -15.95
C VAL A 48 -4.69 1.04 -17.29
N GLU A 49 -5.56 1.40 -18.25
CA GLU A 49 -5.51 0.85 -19.61
C GLU A 49 -4.19 1.19 -20.32
N SER A 50 -3.67 2.40 -20.15
CA SER A 50 -2.36 2.77 -20.72
C SER A 50 -1.19 1.99 -20.11
N VAL A 51 -1.31 1.49 -18.89
CA VAL A 51 -0.33 0.58 -18.26
C VAL A 51 -0.29 -0.75 -19.00
N LYS A 52 -1.44 -1.28 -19.43
CA LYS A 52 -1.54 -2.51 -20.22
C LYS A 52 -0.70 -2.41 -21.51
N ASP A 53 -0.82 -1.29 -22.22
CA ASP A 53 -0.10 -1.07 -23.46
C ASP A 53 1.44 -0.95 -23.27
N VAL A 54 1.88 -0.42 -22.14
CA VAL A 54 3.30 -0.13 -21.86
C VAL A 54 3.98 -1.22 -21.04
N CYS A 55 3.31 -1.73 -20.02
CA CYS A 55 3.87 -2.65 -19.01
C CYS A 55 3.31 -4.07 -19.09
N GLY A 56 2.33 -4.31 -19.96
CA GLY A 56 1.67 -5.61 -20.14
C GLY A 56 0.45 -5.83 -19.26
N GLU A 57 -0.31 -6.86 -19.63
CA GLU A 57 -1.63 -7.19 -19.05
C GLU A 57 -1.54 -7.52 -17.55
N GLU A 58 -0.56 -8.34 -17.15
CA GLU A 58 -0.37 -8.76 -15.76
C GLU A 58 -0.20 -7.56 -14.81
N SER A 59 0.53 -6.51 -15.25
CA SER A 59 0.72 -5.30 -14.46
C SER A 59 -0.58 -4.50 -14.31
N ALA A 60 -1.38 -4.39 -15.37
CA ALA A 60 -2.68 -3.71 -15.34
C ALA A 60 -3.67 -4.46 -14.45
N GLU A 61 -3.82 -5.77 -14.61
CA GLU A 61 -4.69 -6.62 -13.78
C GLU A 61 -4.33 -6.55 -12.29
N SER A 62 -3.04 -6.53 -11.97
CA SER A 62 -2.57 -6.38 -10.58
C SER A 62 -3.01 -5.04 -9.99
N ILE A 63 -2.87 -3.95 -10.73
CA ILE A 63 -3.29 -2.62 -10.30
C ILE A 63 -4.82 -2.54 -10.16
N GLU A 64 -5.57 -3.06 -11.12
CA GLU A 64 -7.04 -3.09 -11.07
C GLU A 64 -7.55 -3.88 -9.87
N THR A 65 -6.94 -5.02 -9.58
CA THR A 65 -7.27 -5.84 -8.41
C THR A 65 -7.10 -5.04 -7.11
N ILE A 66 -5.99 -4.30 -6.98
CA ILE A 66 -5.73 -3.46 -5.82
C ILE A 66 -6.75 -2.32 -5.73
N ILE A 67 -7.01 -1.63 -6.84
CA ILE A 67 -7.97 -0.50 -6.88
C ILE A 67 -9.36 -1.00 -6.45
N ASN A 68 -9.86 -2.07 -7.07
CA ASN A 68 -11.19 -2.62 -6.78
C ASN A 68 -11.32 -3.06 -5.31
N ALA A 69 -10.27 -3.71 -4.76
CA ALA A 69 -10.26 -4.12 -3.36
C ALA A 69 -10.28 -2.90 -2.42
N VAL A 70 -9.47 -1.89 -2.70
CA VAL A 70 -9.41 -0.67 -1.88
C VAL A 70 -10.70 0.13 -1.97
N GLU A 71 -11.30 0.28 -3.15
CA GLU A 71 -12.60 0.95 -3.32
C GLU A 71 -13.70 0.24 -2.54
N LYS A 72 -13.77 -1.08 -2.64
CA LYS A 72 -14.73 -1.87 -1.88
C LYS A 72 -14.58 -1.69 -0.37
N LEU A 73 -13.35 -1.64 0.12
CA LEU A 73 -13.04 -1.51 1.55
C LEU A 73 -13.18 -0.08 2.08
N SER A 74 -13.17 0.92 1.20
CA SER A 74 -13.21 2.32 1.61
C SER A 74 -14.53 2.74 2.24
N ASP A 75 -15.63 2.11 1.83
CA ASP A 75 -17.01 2.48 2.20
C ASP A 75 -17.26 4.01 2.09
N GLY A 76 -16.61 4.65 1.11
CA GLY A 76 -16.67 6.10 0.89
C GLY A 76 -15.82 6.96 1.84
N ALA A 77 -15.11 6.36 2.81
CA ALA A 77 -14.28 7.10 3.77
C ALA A 77 -13.05 7.75 3.12
N TYR A 78 -12.56 7.16 2.03
CA TYR A 78 -11.45 7.70 1.25
C TYR A 78 -11.61 7.32 -0.23
N LYS A 79 -10.85 8.01 -1.08
CA LYS A 79 -10.84 7.79 -2.53
C LYS A 79 -9.49 7.22 -2.94
N ILE A 80 -9.50 6.31 -3.91
CA ILE A 80 -8.29 5.87 -4.58
C ILE A 80 -8.17 6.58 -5.94
N LYS A 81 -6.97 6.99 -6.29
CA LYS A 81 -6.62 7.55 -7.58
C LYS A 81 -5.45 6.77 -8.14
N PHE A 82 -5.57 6.29 -9.36
CA PHE A 82 -4.42 5.81 -10.11
C PHE A 82 -3.57 7.00 -10.54
N ASP A 83 -2.27 6.94 -10.29
CA ASP A 83 -1.32 8.00 -10.65
C ASP A 83 0.02 7.38 -11.07
N ILE A 84 0.27 7.30 -12.36
CA ILE A 84 1.50 6.73 -12.89
C ILE A 84 2.72 7.63 -12.66
N SER A 85 2.51 8.93 -12.38
CA SER A 85 3.59 9.86 -12.06
C SER A 85 4.12 9.67 -10.64
N LEU A 86 3.43 8.89 -9.80
CA LEU A 86 3.88 8.58 -8.45
C LEU A 86 5.15 7.73 -8.50
N VAL A 87 6.27 8.39 -8.34
CA VAL A 87 7.60 7.77 -8.26
C VAL A 87 8.14 7.95 -6.85
N ARG A 88 8.52 6.86 -6.20
CA ARG A 88 9.19 6.93 -4.91
C ARG A 88 10.68 6.73 -5.10
N GLY A 89 11.47 7.69 -4.57
CA GLY A 89 12.93 7.77 -4.76
C GLY A 89 13.78 6.66 -4.13
N GLN A 90 13.19 5.50 -3.85
CA GLN A 90 13.88 4.37 -3.24
C GLN A 90 13.85 3.18 -4.20
N GLY A 91 14.97 2.92 -4.85
CA GLY A 91 15.13 1.91 -5.90
C GLY A 91 15.02 0.44 -5.45
N TYR A 92 14.39 0.18 -4.30
CA TYR A 92 14.13 -1.18 -3.81
C TYR A 92 12.72 -1.70 -4.10
N TYR A 93 11.80 -0.84 -4.55
CA TYR A 93 10.45 -1.27 -4.89
C TYR A 93 10.46 -2.14 -6.15
N THR A 94 9.68 -3.20 -6.13
CA THR A 94 9.57 -4.20 -7.21
C THR A 94 8.16 -4.32 -7.77
N GLY A 95 7.22 -3.55 -7.27
CA GLY A 95 5.83 -3.57 -7.69
C GLY A 95 5.11 -2.27 -7.34
N THR A 96 3.82 -2.36 -7.10
CA THR A 96 2.96 -1.21 -6.81
C THR A 96 3.48 -0.38 -5.66
N VAL A 97 3.51 0.93 -5.85
CA VAL A 97 3.79 1.95 -4.82
C VAL A 97 2.53 2.76 -4.57
N PHE A 98 2.41 3.32 -3.37
CA PHE A 98 1.26 4.13 -3.00
C PHE A 98 1.64 5.27 -2.07
N GLU A 99 0.83 6.31 -2.08
CA GLU A 99 0.84 7.41 -1.12
C GLU A 99 -0.54 7.66 -0.56
N ILE A 100 -0.58 8.19 0.66
CA ILE A 100 -1.80 8.69 1.29
C ILE A 100 -1.64 10.18 1.46
N VAL A 101 -2.59 10.92 0.94
CA VAL A 101 -2.67 12.38 1.04
C VAL A 101 -3.94 12.78 1.80
N SER A 102 -3.94 13.96 2.36
CA SER A 102 -5.08 14.54 3.05
C SER A 102 -5.33 15.94 2.53
N ASP A 103 -6.59 16.30 2.33
CA ASP A 103 -6.99 17.66 1.94
C ASP A 103 -6.61 18.71 3.00
N LYS A 104 -6.37 18.25 4.24
CA LYS A 104 -5.99 19.11 5.39
C LYS A 104 -4.49 19.27 5.56
N PHE A 105 -3.67 18.57 4.78
CA PHE A 105 -2.21 18.63 4.89
C PHE A 105 -1.55 18.68 3.52
N LYS A 106 -0.65 19.63 3.31
CA LYS A 106 0.09 19.75 2.06
C LYS A 106 1.17 18.67 1.97
N GLY A 107 0.99 17.72 1.09
CA GLY A 107 1.90 16.60 0.82
C GLY A 107 1.41 15.26 1.40
N SER A 108 2.22 14.24 1.20
CA SER A 108 1.93 12.88 1.65
C SER A 108 1.99 12.76 3.17
N ILE A 109 1.02 12.07 3.76
CA ILE A 109 0.99 11.74 5.21
C ILE A 109 1.47 10.32 5.50
N ALA A 110 1.41 9.43 4.51
CA ALA A 110 1.96 8.08 4.57
C ALA A 110 2.28 7.58 3.16
N GLY A 111 3.02 6.52 3.06
CA GLY A 111 3.23 5.86 1.79
C GLY A 111 4.15 4.67 1.88
N GLY A 112 4.12 3.84 0.86
CA GLY A 112 4.84 2.58 0.80
C GLY A 112 4.79 1.91 -0.55
N GLY A 113 5.04 0.60 -0.56
CA GLY A 113 4.97 -0.21 -1.77
C GLY A 113 5.49 -1.62 -1.56
N ARG A 114 5.42 -2.42 -2.62
CA ARG A 114 5.91 -3.80 -2.66
C ARG A 114 7.41 -3.86 -2.93
N TYR A 115 8.12 -4.70 -2.20
CA TYR A 115 9.56 -4.92 -2.35
C TYR A 115 9.94 -6.38 -2.08
N ASP A 116 10.04 -7.18 -3.11
CA ASP A 116 10.26 -8.63 -3.00
C ASP A 116 11.73 -9.00 -2.75
N ASN A 117 12.67 -8.11 -3.11
CA ASN A 117 14.10 -8.41 -3.05
C ASN A 117 14.81 -7.85 -1.81
N LEU A 118 14.15 -6.99 -1.04
CA LEU A 118 14.83 -6.32 0.09
C LEU A 118 15.12 -7.28 1.24
N ILE A 119 14.13 -8.10 1.60
CA ILE A 119 14.26 -9.06 2.71
C ILE A 119 15.31 -10.11 2.39
N GLY A 120 15.35 -10.59 1.15
CA GLY A 120 16.31 -11.58 0.69
C GLY A 120 17.77 -11.15 0.81
N LYS A 121 18.07 -9.85 0.79
CA LYS A 121 19.44 -9.35 1.04
C LYS A 121 19.93 -9.61 2.45
N PHE A 122 19.02 -9.79 3.40
CA PHE A 122 19.35 -10.07 4.81
C PHE A 122 19.19 -11.53 5.18
N THR A 123 18.24 -12.23 4.55
CA THR A 123 17.90 -13.63 4.92
C THR A 123 18.47 -14.66 3.97
N GLY A 124 18.86 -14.26 2.76
CA GLY A 124 19.24 -15.18 1.68
C GLY A 124 18.06 -15.88 1.01
N GLU A 125 16.83 -15.60 1.42
CA GLU A 125 15.61 -16.22 0.89
C GLU A 125 14.77 -15.18 0.14
N ASN A 126 14.13 -15.57 -0.98
CA ASN A 126 13.22 -14.68 -1.71
C ASN A 126 11.88 -14.57 -0.96
N ILE A 127 11.68 -13.48 -0.23
CA ILE A 127 10.49 -13.23 0.60
C ILE A 127 9.78 -11.99 0.06
N PRO A 128 8.61 -12.15 -0.60
CA PRO A 128 7.80 -11.01 -1.02
C PRO A 128 7.35 -10.20 0.20
N ALA A 129 7.45 -8.88 0.09
CA ALA A 129 7.05 -8.00 1.17
C ALA A 129 6.41 -6.72 0.65
N VAL A 130 5.49 -6.19 1.44
CA VAL A 130 4.93 -4.85 1.29
C VAL A 130 5.13 -4.11 2.61
N GLY A 131 5.45 -2.85 2.54
CA GLY A 131 5.60 -2.02 3.72
C GLY A 131 5.24 -0.58 3.45
N PHE A 132 5.03 0.14 4.53
CA PHE A 132 4.72 1.56 4.47
C PHE A 132 5.29 2.28 5.69
N SER A 133 5.41 3.60 5.55
CA SER A 133 5.74 4.51 6.64
C SER A 133 4.65 5.56 6.80
N ILE A 134 4.42 5.95 8.04
CA ILE A 134 3.47 7.01 8.41
C ILE A 134 4.29 8.19 8.93
N GLY A 135 3.99 9.39 8.44
CA GLY A 135 4.55 10.61 8.99
C GLY A 135 3.94 10.90 10.36
N PHE A 136 4.59 10.41 11.44
CA PHE A 136 4.07 10.52 12.80
C PHE A 136 3.61 11.93 13.15
N GLU A 137 4.47 12.92 12.95
CA GLU A 137 4.16 14.32 13.30
C GLU A 137 2.99 14.87 12.48
N ARG A 138 2.88 14.44 11.21
CA ARG A 138 1.79 14.87 10.32
C ARG A 138 0.46 14.32 10.77
N ILE A 139 0.40 13.03 11.08
CA ILE A 139 -0.80 12.37 11.61
C ILE A 139 -1.14 12.91 12.99
N PHE A 140 -0.15 13.07 13.86
CA PHE A 140 -0.35 13.64 15.20
C PHE A 140 -0.97 15.04 15.14
N SER A 141 -0.47 15.91 14.28
CA SER A 141 -1.03 17.25 14.07
C SER A 141 -2.48 17.19 13.59
N LEU A 142 -2.76 16.38 12.57
CA LEU A 142 -4.11 16.21 12.03
C LEU A 142 -5.10 15.67 13.07
N LEU A 143 -4.70 14.69 13.86
CA LEU A 143 -5.53 14.11 14.92
C LEU A 143 -5.76 15.11 16.06
N THR A 144 -4.73 15.86 16.46
CA THR A 144 -4.83 16.89 17.50
C THR A 144 -5.78 18.02 17.07
N GLU A 145 -5.64 18.50 15.84
CA GLU A 145 -6.53 19.52 15.27
C GLU A 145 -7.98 19.04 15.15
N ALA A 146 -8.18 17.73 14.92
CA ALA A 146 -9.49 17.09 14.89
C ALA A 146 -10.06 16.81 16.29
N GLY A 147 -9.33 17.09 17.39
CA GLY A 147 -9.75 16.80 18.76
C GLY A 147 -9.81 15.30 19.09
N TYR A 148 -9.02 14.46 18.39
CA TYR A 148 -9.01 13.02 18.61
C TYR A 148 -8.43 12.66 19.97
N THR A 149 -9.13 11.79 20.70
CA THR A 149 -8.67 11.21 21.98
C THR A 149 -8.35 9.72 21.77
N ILE A 150 -7.24 9.26 22.39
CA ILE A 150 -6.86 7.84 22.33
C ILE A 150 -7.93 7.01 23.02
N PRO A 151 -8.57 6.06 22.33
CA PRO A 151 -9.58 5.20 22.94
C PRO A 151 -8.97 4.25 23.98
N ASP A 152 -9.80 3.73 24.89
CA ASP A 152 -9.40 2.72 25.86
C ASP A 152 -8.78 1.49 25.18
N THR A 153 -7.87 0.83 25.89
CA THR A 153 -7.21 -0.38 25.38
C THR A 153 -8.24 -1.51 25.21
N LYS A 154 -8.42 -1.96 23.97
CA LYS A 154 -9.32 -3.06 23.64
C LYS A 154 -8.65 -4.42 23.83
N LYS A 155 -9.44 -5.44 24.12
CA LYS A 155 -8.97 -6.83 24.18
C LYS A 155 -8.50 -7.27 22.78
N ARG A 156 -7.29 -7.84 22.67
CA ARG A 156 -6.71 -8.26 21.40
C ARG A 156 -7.21 -9.63 20.97
N ILE A 157 -7.65 -9.75 19.72
CA ILE A 157 -8.08 -11.01 19.11
C ILE A 157 -7.40 -11.28 17.80
N ALA A 158 -7.32 -12.56 17.41
CA ALA A 158 -6.84 -12.99 16.09
C ALA A 158 -8.04 -13.36 15.20
N LEU A 159 -8.16 -12.74 14.03
CA LEU A 159 -9.11 -13.13 12.98
C LEU A 159 -8.37 -13.98 11.95
N LEU A 160 -8.83 -15.23 11.77
CA LEU A 160 -8.22 -16.21 10.88
C LEU A 160 -9.04 -16.34 9.59
N HIS A 161 -8.37 -16.32 8.43
CA HIS A 161 -9.04 -16.44 7.12
C HIS A 161 -8.26 -17.36 6.17
N ASP A 162 -8.93 -17.91 5.17
CA ASP A 162 -8.30 -18.56 4.03
C ASP A 162 -7.81 -17.50 3.03
N ASN A 163 -6.70 -17.77 2.32
CA ASN A 163 -6.04 -16.78 1.46
C ASN A 163 -6.92 -16.19 0.34
N ALA A 164 -7.97 -16.90 -0.08
CA ALA A 164 -8.94 -16.43 -1.06
C ALA A 164 -9.89 -15.34 -0.51
N ASP A 165 -9.98 -15.19 0.82
CA ASP A 165 -10.99 -14.36 1.50
C ASP A 165 -10.41 -13.12 2.18
N VAL A 166 -9.27 -12.61 1.72
CA VAL A 166 -8.57 -11.49 2.36
C VAL A 166 -9.45 -10.24 2.47
N VAL A 167 -10.19 -9.90 1.42
CA VAL A 167 -11.05 -8.71 1.42
C VAL A 167 -12.16 -8.84 2.45
N ASN A 168 -12.85 -10.00 2.48
CA ASN A 168 -13.90 -10.27 3.47
C ASN A 168 -13.34 -10.26 4.90
N ALA A 169 -12.10 -10.75 5.10
CA ALA A 169 -11.45 -10.70 6.40
C ALA A 169 -11.14 -9.26 6.86
N ILE A 170 -10.78 -8.36 5.94
CA ILE A 170 -10.58 -6.95 6.26
C ILE A 170 -11.90 -6.28 6.63
N GLU A 171 -12.97 -6.51 5.85
CA GLU A 171 -14.30 -5.97 6.14
C GLU A 171 -14.82 -6.43 7.52
N GLU A 172 -14.62 -7.71 7.84
CA GLU A 172 -15.04 -8.25 9.14
C GLU A 172 -14.17 -7.67 10.28
N ALA A 173 -12.86 -7.54 10.06
CA ALA A 173 -11.98 -6.91 11.05
C ALA A 173 -12.39 -5.46 11.33
N GLU A 174 -12.82 -4.69 10.33
CA GLU A 174 -13.30 -3.31 10.52
C GLU A 174 -14.54 -3.26 11.45
N LYS A 175 -15.46 -4.21 11.30
CA LYS A 175 -16.64 -4.33 12.21
C LYS A 175 -16.20 -4.66 13.63
N LEU A 176 -15.33 -5.67 13.78
CA LEU A 176 -14.84 -6.13 15.08
C LEU A 176 -13.95 -5.11 15.80
N ARG A 177 -13.27 -4.22 15.08
CA ARG A 177 -12.44 -3.14 15.64
C ARG A 177 -13.22 -2.11 16.43
N LYS A 178 -14.54 -2.09 16.35
CA LYS A 178 -15.36 -1.28 17.23
C LYS A 178 -15.16 -1.67 18.70
N ASP A 179 -14.99 -2.98 18.97
CA ASP A 179 -14.94 -3.54 20.32
C ASP A 179 -13.60 -4.20 20.68
N TYR A 180 -12.81 -4.59 19.69
CA TYR A 180 -11.58 -5.37 19.85
C TYR A 180 -10.38 -4.74 19.13
N ASP A 181 -9.16 -5.07 19.60
CA ASP A 181 -7.91 -4.89 18.85
C ASP A 181 -7.70 -6.13 17.95
N VAL A 182 -7.95 -6.00 16.66
CA VAL A 182 -8.03 -7.14 15.72
C VAL A 182 -6.79 -7.26 14.88
N VAL A 183 -6.12 -8.42 14.97
CA VAL A 183 -5.02 -8.80 14.09
C VAL A 183 -5.47 -9.92 13.15
N ILE A 184 -5.33 -9.69 11.84
CA ILE A 184 -5.72 -10.64 10.80
C ILE A 184 -4.56 -11.61 10.53
N TYR A 185 -4.86 -12.89 10.44
CA TYR A 185 -3.91 -13.95 10.10
C TYR A 185 -4.47 -14.89 9.04
N GLY A 186 -3.63 -15.31 8.12
CA GLY A 186 -3.93 -16.48 7.30
C GLY A 186 -4.06 -17.75 8.16
N LYS A 187 -4.96 -18.65 7.79
CA LYS A 187 -5.21 -19.90 8.51
C LYS A 187 -3.94 -20.73 8.68
N PRO A 188 -3.51 -20.99 9.92
CA PRO A 188 -2.27 -21.71 10.18
C PRO A 188 -2.38 -23.20 9.87
N LYS A 189 -1.30 -23.83 9.38
CA LYS A 189 -1.25 -25.29 9.16
C LYS A 189 -1.44 -26.11 10.43
N LYS A 190 -1.01 -25.60 11.59
CA LYS A 190 -1.12 -26.24 12.92
C LYS A 190 -1.77 -25.26 13.89
N LEU A 191 -3.08 -25.35 14.02
CA LEU A 191 -3.87 -24.40 14.81
C LEU A 191 -3.47 -24.38 16.28
N SER A 192 -3.33 -25.55 16.95
CA SER A 192 -3.00 -25.59 18.39
C SER A 192 -1.70 -24.83 18.69
N LYS A 193 -0.63 -25.09 17.92
CA LYS A 193 0.65 -24.42 18.10
C LYS A 193 0.57 -22.90 17.86
N PHE A 194 -0.29 -22.49 16.94
CA PHE A 194 -0.54 -21.06 16.70
C PHE A 194 -1.29 -20.44 17.87
N LEU A 195 -2.32 -21.10 18.40
CA LEU A 195 -3.09 -20.62 19.55
C LEU A 195 -2.21 -20.48 20.80
N ASP A 196 -1.36 -21.47 21.09
CA ASP A 196 -0.39 -21.37 22.19
C ASP A 196 0.51 -20.14 22.03
N LYS A 197 0.96 -19.87 20.80
CA LYS A 197 1.82 -18.72 20.51
C LYS A 197 1.13 -17.38 20.70
N ILE A 198 -0.12 -17.21 20.25
CA ILE A 198 -0.86 -15.95 20.44
C ILE A 198 -1.31 -15.78 21.88
N GLN A 199 -1.65 -16.85 22.56
CA GLN A 199 -1.95 -16.84 24.01
C GLN A 199 -0.75 -16.34 24.82
N ALA A 200 0.45 -16.85 24.54
CA ALA A 200 1.67 -16.37 25.16
C ALA A 200 1.97 -14.88 24.86
N LYS A 201 1.42 -14.32 23.78
CA LYS A 201 1.48 -12.91 23.43
C LYS A 201 0.35 -12.06 24.01
N GLY A 202 -0.48 -12.63 24.88
CA GLY A 202 -1.55 -11.91 25.58
C GLY A 202 -2.81 -11.67 24.75
N TYR A 203 -3.05 -12.45 23.70
CA TYR A 203 -4.33 -12.39 23.00
C TYR A 203 -5.44 -12.91 23.89
N PHE A 204 -6.58 -12.21 23.86
CA PHE A 204 -7.79 -12.59 24.57
C PHE A 204 -8.50 -13.78 23.90
N GLY A 205 -8.55 -13.79 22.56
CA GLY A 205 -9.30 -14.80 21.84
C GLY A 205 -8.93 -14.84 20.34
N PHE A 206 -9.65 -15.66 19.63
CA PHE A 206 -9.56 -15.78 18.19
C PHE A 206 -10.94 -16.10 17.59
N CYS A 207 -11.11 -15.84 16.30
CA CYS A 207 -12.24 -16.32 15.49
C CYS A 207 -11.75 -16.69 14.07
N PHE A 208 -12.52 -17.54 13.40
CA PHE A 208 -12.41 -17.65 11.95
C PHE A 208 -13.34 -16.62 11.30
N LEU A 209 -13.04 -16.27 10.05
CA LEU A 209 -13.89 -15.39 9.27
C LEU A 209 -15.34 -15.89 9.25
N GLY A 210 -16.29 -15.05 9.68
CA GLY A 210 -17.70 -15.37 9.80
C GLY A 210 -18.11 -16.22 11.01
N GLU A 211 -17.20 -16.47 11.97
CA GLU A 211 -17.47 -17.22 13.19
C GLU A 211 -17.39 -16.34 14.44
N GLU A 212 -18.01 -16.82 15.53
CA GLU A 212 -17.94 -16.16 16.84
C GLU A 212 -16.54 -16.22 17.45
N ILE A 213 -16.24 -15.21 18.29
CA ILE A 213 -14.98 -15.12 19.01
C ILE A 213 -14.93 -16.20 20.11
N ARG A 214 -13.84 -16.97 20.08
CA ARG A 214 -13.52 -17.99 21.10
C ARG A 214 -12.42 -17.48 22.01
N GLU A 215 -12.70 -17.44 23.31
CA GLU A 215 -11.70 -17.03 24.29
C GLU A 215 -10.58 -18.07 24.43
N LEU A 216 -9.35 -17.59 24.55
CA LEU A 216 -8.20 -18.41 24.91
C LEU A 216 -8.20 -18.55 26.44
N LYS A 217 -8.50 -19.76 26.95
CA LYS A 217 -8.46 -20.03 28.39
C LYS A 217 -7.03 -19.85 28.91
N LYS A 218 -6.90 -19.13 30.01
CA LYS A 218 -5.63 -19.01 30.76
C LYS A 218 -5.17 -20.36 31.27
#